data_e6fbfe11d0965cc5df3368646dbf2efa
#
_entry.id   e6fbfe11d0965cc5df3368646dbf2efa
#
_cell.length_a   1.000
_cell.length_b   1.000
_cell.length_c   1.000
_cell.angle_alpha   90.00
_cell.angle_beta   90.00
_cell.angle_gamma   90.00
#
_symmetry.space_group_name_H-M   'P 1'
#
loop_
_entity.id
_entity.type
_entity.pdbx_description
1 polymer ?
#
loop_
_entity_poly.entity_id
_entity_poly.type
_entity_poly.pdbx_seq_one_letter_code
_entity_poly.pdbx_strand_id
1 'polypeptide(L)'
;MTYQDEDFILVGNFGRPIGLKGSLKLNSFTRPPNNIKNYNSFFLKENNEFVKIDVNRINVSGKNLVIFLNSCDSLERAETIFKGREIYILKSDLPEIKDKFYWDDLIGLEVVIQKTKTRLGIVHSLMETGSNDVLVIKNPNQEDILIPFILKTVILEVTDKHIYVDWEV
;
A
#
# COMPACT_ATOMS: atom_id res chain seq x y z
N MET A 1 7.70 -16.09 -20.07
CA MET A 1 6.92 -14.84 -20.18
C MET A 1 7.88 -13.66 -20.06
N THR A 2 7.87 -12.80 -21.04
CA THR A 2 8.77 -11.63 -21.05
C THR A 2 8.03 -10.45 -20.41
N TYR A 3 8.57 -9.93 -19.32
CA TYR A 3 8.01 -8.77 -18.65
C TYR A 3 8.54 -7.48 -19.28
N GLN A 4 7.68 -6.46 -19.37
CA GLN A 4 8.02 -5.14 -19.83
C GLN A 4 8.30 -4.22 -18.63
N ASP A 5 9.00 -3.09 -18.85
CA ASP A 5 9.25 -2.12 -17.78
C ASP A 5 7.95 -1.64 -17.12
N GLU A 6 6.89 -1.51 -17.90
CA GLU A 6 5.57 -1.09 -17.40
C GLU A 6 4.87 -2.10 -16.50
N ASP A 7 5.35 -3.35 -16.47
CA ASP A 7 4.80 -4.40 -15.61
C ASP A 7 5.33 -4.32 -14.17
N PHE A 8 6.33 -3.48 -13.92
CA PHE A 8 7.00 -3.38 -12.63
C PHE A 8 6.80 -2.02 -11.98
N ILE A 9 6.81 -2.03 -10.66
CA ILE A 9 6.75 -0.82 -9.84
C ILE A 9 7.94 -0.81 -8.90
N LEU A 10 8.61 0.35 -8.82
CA LEU A 10 9.67 0.61 -7.86
C LEU A 10 9.06 0.70 -6.45
N VAL A 11 9.52 -0.14 -5.54
CA VAL A 11 8.98 -0.18 -4.16
C VAL A 11 10.03 0.10 -3.09
N GLY A 12 11.29 0.17 -3.44
CA GLY A 12 12.34 0.46 -2.48
C GLY A 12 13.73 0.37 -3.07
N ASN A 13 14.72 0.48 -2.19
CA ASN A 13 16.11 0.22 -2.55
C ASN A 13 16.86 -0.39 -1.37
N PHE A 14 18.01 -0.99 -1.66
CA PHE A 14 18.92 -1.47 -0.65
C PHE A 14 19.74 -0.29 -0.11
N GLY A 15 19.73 -0.12 1.20
CA GLY A 15 20.62 0.79 1.88
C GLY A 15 21.96 0.14 2.25
N ARG A 16 22.55 0.60 3.35
CA ARG A 16 23.84 0.06 3.83
C ARG A 16 23.69 -1.36 4.35
N PRO A 17 24.76 -2.17 4.26
CA PRO A 17 24.78 -3.47 4.91
C PRO A 17 24.70 -3.32 6.44
N ILE A 18 24.04 -4.30 7.06
CA ILE A 18 23.88 -4.37 8.51
C ILE A 18 24.55 -5.65 9.01
N GLY A 19 25.64 -5.49 9.79
CA GLY A 19 26.41 -6.63 10.26
C GLY A 19 27.27 -7.28 9.17
N LEU A 20 27.71 -8.49 9.42
CA LEU A 20 28.68 -9.19 8.57
C LEU A 20 28.09 -10.32 7.73
N LYS A 21 26.80 -10.62 7.93
CA LYS A 21 26.16 -11.80 7.34
C LYS A 21 25.40 -11.53 6.04
N GLY A 22 25.47 -10.31 5.51
CA GLY A 22 24.86 -9.99 4.22
C GLY A 22 23.46 -9.39 4.30
N SER A 23 22.96 -9.08 5.48
CA SER A 23 21.70 -8.35 5.60
C SER A 23 21.92 -6.86 5.26
N LEU A 24 20.87 -6.23 4.75
CA LEU A 24 20.91 -4.84 4.30
C LEU A 24 19.75 -4.05 4.87
N LYS A 25 20.00 -2.78 5.10
CA LYS A 25 18.89 -1.85 5.36
C LYS A 25 18.00 -1.78 4.12
N LEU A 26 16.70 -1.85 4.34
CA LEU A 26 15.71 -1.72 3.28
C LEU A 26 15.03 -0.36 3.38
N ASN A 27 15.19 0.45 2.36
CA ASN A 27 14.45 1.70 2.24
C ASN A 27 13.16 1.41 1.46
N SER A 28 12.04 1.47 2.13
CA SER A 28 10.74 1.15 1.55
C SER A 28 10.04 2.42 1.09
N PHE A 29 9.48 2.39 -0.13
CA PHE A 29 8.67 3.47 -0.69
C PHE A 29 7.17 3.16 -0.60
N THR A 30 6.80 2.02 -0.03
CA THR A 30 5.39 1.69 0.18
C THR A 30 4.80 2.51 1.33
N ARG A 31 3.48 2.63 1.37
CA ARG A 31 2.76 3.35 2.43
C ARG A 31 1.68 2.46 3.05
N PRO A 32 1.77 2.17 4.35
CA PRO A 32 2.93 2.41 5.22
C PRO A 32 4.17 1.62 4.76
N PRO A 33 5.38 2.03 5.17
CA PRO A 33 6.61 1.34 4.71
C PRO A 33 6.63 -0.15 4.97
N ASN A 34 6.00 -0.62 6.03
CA ASN A 34 5.94 -2.04 6.40
C ASN A 34 5.14 -2.89 5.41
N ASN A 35 4.34 -2.29 4.52
CA ASN A 35 3.59 -3.02 3.51
C ASN A 35 4.49 -3.79 2.54
N ILE A 36 5.75 -3.37 2.40
CA ILE A 36 6.70 -4.08 1.54
C ILE A 36 6.88 -5.54 1.96
N LYS A 37 6.67 -5.87 3.23
CA LYS A 37 6.74 -7.25 3.74
C LYS A 37 5.65 -8.17 3.18
N ASN A 38 4.58 -7.61 2.67
CA ASN A 38 3.41 -8.37 2.23
C ASN A 38 3.55 -8.89 0.80
N TYR A 39 4.58 -8.46 0.07
CA TYR A 39 4.83 -8.95 -1.29
C TYR A 39 5.67 -10.21 -1.26
N ASN A 40 5.39 -11.12 -2.18
CA ASN A 40 6.04 -12.43 -2.21
C ASN A 40 7.20 -12.51 -3.19
N SER A 41 7.27 -11.61 -4.15
CA SER A 41 8.29 -11.64 -5.19
C SER A 41 8.88 -10.26 -5.41
N PHE A 42 10.21 -10.21 -5.42
CA PHE A 42 10.97 -8.97 -5.62
C PHE A 42 11.93 -9.14 -6.78
N PHE A 43 12.20 -8.06 -7.48
CA PHE A 43 13.02 -8.05 -8.68
C PHE A 43 14.05 -6.93 -8.64
N LEU A 44 15.19 -7.19 -9.26
CA LEU A 44 16.21 -6.19 -9.55
C LEU A 44 16.28 -5.99 -11.06
N LYS A 45 16.65 -4.80 -11.49
CA LYS A 45 16.86 -4.52 -12.91
C LYS A 45 18.34 -4.69 -13.26
N GLU A 46 18.65 -5.59 -14.15
CA GLU A 46 20.00 -5.85 -14.66
C GLU A 46 19.99 -5.82 -16.18
N ASN A 47 20.85 -4.99 -16.81
CA ASN A 47 20.96 -4.89 -18.27
C ASN A 47 19.62 -4.78 -18.99
N ASN A 48 18.73 -3.89 -18.46
CA ASN A 48 17.36 -3.69 -18.97
C ASN A 48 16.42 -4.90 -18.80
N GLU A 49 16.81 -5.90 -18.03
CA GLU A 49 15.97 -7.04 -17.69
C GLU A 49 15.71 -7.08 -16.19
N PHE A 50 14.52 -7.58 -15.81
CA PHE A 50 14.16 -7.78 -14.41
C PHE A 50 14.48 -9.20 -13.99
N VAL A 51 15.27 -9.32 -12.92
CA VAL A 51 15.71 -10.61 -12.38
C VAL A 51 15.10 -10.78 -11.00
N LYS A 52 14.42 -11.91 -10.79
CA LYS A 52 13.85 -12.23 -9.49
C LYS A 52 14.95 -12.48 -8.48
N ILE A 53 14.82 -11.86 -7.29
CA ILE A 53 15.72 -12.13 -6.17
C ILE A 53 15.04 -13.02 -5.13
N ASP A 54 15.84 -13.80 -4.43
CA ASP A 54 15.34 -14.73 -3.43
C ASP A 54 15.44 -14.09 -2.03
N VAL A 55 14.33 -13.54 -1.57
CA VAL A 55 14.25 -12.89 -0.28
C VAL A 55 13.90 -13.91 0.80
N ASN A 56 14.75 -14.04 1.80
CA ASN A 56 14.53 -14.90 2.95
C ASN A 56 13.43 -14.31 3.85
N ARG A 57 13.67 -13.08 4.30
CA ARG A 57 12.74 -12.38 5.19
C ARG A 57 13.01 -10.87 5.21
N ILE A 58 12.03 -10.13 5.65
CA ILE A 58 12.14 -8.70 5.94
C ILE A 58 11.70 -8.51 7.38
N ASN A 59 12.57 -7.94 8.21
CA ASN A 59 12.30 -7.69 9.62
C ASN A 59 12.19 -6.20 9.90
N VAL A 60 11.33 -5.85 10.84
CA VAL A 60 11.24 -4.48 11.37
C VAL A 60 12.15 -4.38 12.58
N SER A 61 13.06 -3.39 12.57
CA SER A 61 13.97 -3.10 13.67
C SER A 61 13.82 -1.62 14.03
N GLY A 62 12.99 -1.32 15.03
CA GLY A 62 12.65 0.06 15.37
C GLY A 62 11.96 0.77 14.23
N LYS A 63 12.57 1.86 13.73
CA LYS A 63 12.09 2.61 12.56
C LYS A 63 12.64 2.08 11.24
N ASN A 64 13.50 1.07 11.28
CA ASN A 64 14.20 0.55 10.12
C ASN A 64 13.65 -0.79 9.71
N LEU A 65 13.77 -1.07 8.40
CA LEU A 65 13.52 -2.38 7.84
C LEU A 65 14.87 -3.00 7.46
N VAL A 66 14.99 -4.29 7.70
CA VAL A 66 16.20 -5.07 7.37
C VAL A 66 15.77 -6.22 6.47
N ILE A 67 16.42 -6.35 5.33
CA ILE A 67 16.13 -7.42 4.37
C ILE A 67 17.26 -8.47 4.41
N PHE A 68 16.86 -9.73 4.42
CA PHE A 68 17.74 -10.89 4.38
C PHE A 68 17.52 -11.62 3.06
N LEU A 69 18.61 -11.77 2.30
CA LEU A 69 18.58 -12.44 1.00
C LEU A 69 19.26 -13.79 1.09
N ASN A 70 18.69 -14.83 0.49
CA ASN A 70 19.30 -16.14 0.45
C ASN A 70 20.60 -16.17 -0.37
N SER A 71 20.69 -15.31 -1.38
CA SER A 71 21.87 -15.20 -2.23
C SER A 71 22.95 -14.24 -1.71
N CYS A 72 22.71 -13.60 -0.58
CA CYS A 72 23.64 -12.64 0.02
C CYS A 72 23.99 -13.08 1.44
N ASP A 73 25.14 -13.68 1.60
CA ASP A 73 25.59 -14.30 2.87
C ASP A 73 26.81 -13.62 3.49
N SER A 74 27.29 -12.52 2.93
CA SER A 74 28.48 -11.83 3.41
C SER A 74 28.35 -10.31 3.25
N LEU A 75 29.11 -9.59 4.09
CA LEU A 75 29.21 -8.14 3.99
C LEU A 75 29.73 -7.71 2.61
N GLU A 76 30.70 -8.44 2.06
CA GLU A 76 31.28 -8.14 0.77
C GLU A 76 30.24 -8.19 -0.36
N ARG A 77 29.40 -9.22 -0.41
CA ARG A 77 28.32 -9.31 -1.39
C ARG A 77 27.29 -8.21 -1.22
N ALA A 78 26.94 -7.89 0.01
CA ALA A 78 26.00 -6.81 0.30
C ALA A 78 26.53 -5.47 -0.22
N GLU A 79 27.79 -5.19 0.02
CA GLU A 79 28.44 -3.95 -0.41
C GLU A 79 28.61 -3.85 -1.93
N THR A 80 29.00 -4.95 -2.59
CA THR A 80 29.42 -4.91 -3.98
C THR A 80 28.29 -5.22 -4.96
N ILE A 81 27.31 -6.05 -4.57
CA ILE A 81 26.27 -6.52 -5.47
C ILE A 81 24.94 -5.81 -5.24
N PHE A 82 24.56 -5.58 -3.98
CA PHE A 82 23.19 -5.15 -3.66
C PHE A 82 23.05 -3.70 -3.22
N LYS A 83 24.02 -3.15 -2.49
CA LYS A 83 23.91 -1.80 -1.95
C LYS A 83 23.56 -0.75 -3.00
N GLY A 84 22.53 0.03 -2.72
CA GLY A 84 22.09 1.11 -3.59
C GLY A 84 21.19 0.71 -4.76
N ARG A 85 20.96 -0.59 -4.96
CA ARG A 85 20.14 -1.05 -6.07
C ARG A 85 18.65 -0.90 -5.75
N GLU A 86 17.88 -0.61 -6.77
CA GLU A 86 16.44 -0.43 -6.67
C GLU A 86 15.71 -1.78 -6.72
N ILE A 87 14.62 -1.88 -5.94
CA ILE A 87 13.83 -3.10 -5.81
C ILE A 87 12.45 -2.86 -6.42
N TYR A 88 12.01 -3.82 -7.24
CA TYR A 88 10.75 -3.75 -7.96
C TYR A 88 9.84 -4.91 -7.59
N ILE A 89 8.55 -4.71 -7.77
CA ILE A 89 7.53 -5.77 -7.73
C ILE A 89 6.75 -5.74 -9.04
N LEU A 90 6.06 -6.84 -9.34
CA LEU A 90 5.09 -6.85 -10.44
C LEU A 90 3.86 -6.04 -10.06
N LYS A 91 3.33 -5.26 -10.99
CA LYS A 91 2.06 -4.56 -10.78
C LYS A 91 0.92 -5.54 -10.46
N SER A 92 0.96 -6.72 -11.03
CA SER A 92 -0.04 -7.76 -10.78
C SER A 92 0.00 -8.29 -9.35
N ASP A 93 1.12 -8.11 -8.63
CA ASP A 93 1.24 -8.48 -7.22
C ASP A 93 0.73 -7.40 -6.28
N LEU A 94 0.45 -6.20 -6.78
CA LEU A 94 -0.26 -5.21 -5.99
C LEU A 94 -1.59 -5.83 -5.55
N PRO A 95 -1.93 -5.75 -4.25
CA PRO A 95 -3.23 -6.22 -3.83
C PRO A 95 -4.28 -5.52 -4.67
N GLU A 96 -5.17 -6.30 -5.29
CA GLU A 96 -6.40 -5.74 -5.83
C GLU A 96 -7.02 -4.90 -4.73
N ILE A 97 -7.17 -3.65 -5.04
CA ILE A 97 -7.43 -2.64 -4.03
C ILE A 97 -8.84 -2.77 -3.48
N LYS A 98 -9.01 -3.69 -2.55
CA LYS A 98 -10.18 -3.63 -1.68
C LYS A 98 -9.99 -2.61 -0.55
N ASP A 99 -8.75 -2.16 -0.32
CA ASP A 99 -8.39 -1.33 0.82
C ASP A 99 -7.80 0.03 0.46
N LYS A 100 -7.61 0.34 -0.84
CA LYS A 100 -7.17 1.67 -1.29
C LYS A 100 -8.14 2.20 -2.33
N PHE A 101 -8.91 3.20 -1.94
CA PHE A 101 -9.77 3.92 -2.86
C PHE A 101 -9.15 5.28 -3.16
N TYR A 102 -9.10 5.65 -4.43
CA TYR A 102 -8.77 7.03 -4.79
C TYR A 102 -9.94 7.92 -4.42
N TRP A 103 -9.66 9.11 -3.93
CA TRP A 103 -10.70 10.06 -3.55
C TRP A 103 -11.68 10.31 -4.70
N ASP A 104 -11.17 10.42 -5.93
CA ASP A 104 -12.01 10.65 -7.10
C ASP A 104 -13.02 9.51 -7.34
N ASP A 105 -12.66 8.29 -6.99
CA ASP A 105 -13.55 7.13 -7.14
C ASP A 105 -14.68 7.13 -6.10
N LEU A 106 -14.48 7.78 -4.97
CA LEU A 106 -15.46 7.85 -3.89
C LEU A 106 -16.42 9.02 -4.04
N ILE A 107 -15.98 10.11 -4.65
CA ILE A 107 -16.81 11.29 -4.86
C ILE A 107 -17.98 10.94 -5.81
N GLY A 108 -19.17 11.31 -5.41
CA GLY A 108 -20.39 11.04 -6.16
C GLY A 108 -21.10 9.74 -5.80
N LEU A 109 -20.49 8.90 -4.95
CA LEU A 109 -21.15 7.69 -4.48
C LEU A 109 -22.20 8.01 -3.42
N GLU A 110 -23.26 7.23 -3.43
CA GLU A 110 -24.32 7.34 -2.43
C GLU A 110 -23.94 6.57 -1.18
N VAL A 111 -24.12 7.19 -0.01
CA VAL A 111 -23.81 6.57 1.27
C VAL A 111 -25.07 6.06 1.93
N VAL A 112 -25.07 4.78 2.30
CA VAL A 112 -26.22 4.07 2.86
C VAL A 112 -25.82 3.40 4.16
N ILE A 113 -26.64 3.56 5.20
CA ILE A 113 -26.49 2.80 6.44
C ILE A 113 -26.90 1.35 6.18
N GLN A 114 -25.97 0.42 6.31
CA GLN A 114 -26.23 -0.98 5.93
C GLN A 114 -27.34 -1.63 6.76
N LYS A 115 -27.38 -1.34 8.04
CA LYS A 115 -28.31 -1.94 8.98
C LYS A 115 -29.78 -1.56 8.68
N THR A 116 -30.02 -0.30 8.38
CA THR A 116 -31.37 0.24 8.18
C THR A 116 -31.71 0.51 6.73
N LYS A 117 -30.73 0.42 5.84
CA LYS A 117 -30.84 0.79 4.42
C LYS A 117 -31.21 2.26 4.22
N THR A 118 -30.89 3.09 5.18
CA THR A 118 -31.17 4.53 5.13
C THR A 118 -30.14 5.24 4.30
N ARG A 119 -30.58 6.06 3.36
CA ARG A 119 -29.70 6.89 2.51
C ARG A 119 -29.27 8.13 3.28
N LEU A 120 -27.98 8.36 3.41
CA LEU A 120 -27.46 9.54 4.08
C LEU A 120 -27.23 10.72 3.13
N GLY A 121 -26.87 10.45 1.90
CA GLY A 121 -26.56 11.46 0.90
C GLY A 121 -25.47 10.99 -0.05
N ILE A 122 -24.79 11.94 -0.66
CA ILE A 122 -23.77 11.69 -1.67
C ILE A 122 -22.42 12.24 -1.19
N VAL A 123 -21.35 11.50 -1.43
CA VAL A 123 -20.00 11.99 -1.10
C VAL A 123 -19.69 13.21 -1.97
N HIS A 124 -19.54 14.34 -1.34
CA HIS A 124 -19.19 15.59 -2.00
C HIS A 124 -17.68 15.79 -2.10
N SER A 125 -16.98 15.50 -1.02
CA SER A 125 -15.53 15.63 -0.93
C SER A 125 -14.99 14.76 0.18
N LEU A 126 -13.67 14.71 0.29
CA LEU A 126 -12.99 14.09 1.41
C LEU A 126 -12.07 15.11 2.06
N MET A 127 -11.85 14.93 3.37
CA MET A 127 -10.90 15.73 4.13
C MET A 127 -9.82 14.84 4.70
N GLU A 128 -8.60 15.31 4.64
CA GLU A 128 -7.47 14.63 5.28
C GLU A 128 -7.29 15.22 6.68
N THR A 129 -7.26 14.36 7.71
CA THR A 129 -7.22 14.81 9.11
C THR A 129 -5.97 14.35 9.85
N GLY A 130 -4.98 13.83 9.21
CA GLY A 130 -3.78 13.32 9.86
C GLY A 130 -3.91 11.92 10.48
N SER A 131 -5.10 11.52 10.91
CA SER A 131 -5.36 10.15 11.42
C SER A 131 -6.07 9.31 10.38
N ASN A 132 -7.19 9.80 9.86
CA ASN A 132 -8.01 9.12 8.87
C ASN A 132 -8.59 10.14 7.90
N ASP A 133 -8.87 9.71 6.69
CA ASP A 133 -9.67 10.51 5.78
C ASP A 133 -11.11 10.56 6.28
N VAL A 134 -11.80 11.64 6.00
CA VAL A 134 -13.20 11.84 6.38
C VAL A 134 -14.03 12.12 5.14
N LEU A 135 -15.11 11.34 4.98
CA LEU A 135 -16.10 11.58 3.93
C LEU A 135 -16.98 12.77 4.32
N VAL A 136 -17.09 13.72 3.42
CA VAL A 136 -18.06 14.82 3.55
C VAL A 136 -19.27 14.49 2.69
N ILE A 137 -20.38 14.18 3.34
CA ILE A 137 -21.60 13.72 2.69
C ILE A 137 -22.60 14.85 2.72
N LYS A 138 -23.09 15.21 1.53
CA LYS A 138 -24.12 16.24 1.38
C LYS A 138 -25.49 15.64 1.14
N ASN A 139 -26.45 16.15 1.88
CA ASN A 139 -27.86 15.90 1.68
C ASN A 139 -28.55 17.26 1.47
N PRO A 140 -29.34 17.45 0.42
CA PRO A 140 -29.95 18.76 0.10
C PRO A 140 -30.80 19.35 1.23
N ASN A 141 -31.32 18.53 2.11
CA ASN A 141 -32.27 18.94 3.16
C ASN A 141 -31.66 18.96 4.58
N GLN A 142 -30.36 18.67 4.72
CA GLN A 142 -29.73 18.53 6.02
C GLN A 142 -28.31 19.12 6.02
N GLU A 143 -27.76 19.27 7.21
CA GLU A 143 -26.35 19.65 7.36
C GLU A 143 -25.43 18.54 6.84
N ASP A 144 -24.22 18.92 6.48
CA ASP A 144 -23.21 17.97 6.02
C ASP A 144 -22.94 16.92 7.09
N ILE A 145 -22.81 15.67 6.65
CA ILE A 145 -22.45 14.56 7.54
C ILE A 145 -20.99 14.21 7.30
N LEU A 146 -20.23 14.12 8.38
CA LEU A 146 -18.83 13.75 8.35
C LEU A 146 -18.66 12.33 8.86
N ILE A 147 -18.17 11.42 8.02
CA ILE A 147 -17.96 10.02 8.38
C ILE A 147 -16.50 9.65 8.18
N PRO A 148 -15.80 9.16 9.23
CA PRO A 148 -14.43 8.69 9.08
C PRO A 148 -14.35 7.50 8.10
N PHE A 149 -13.39 7.55 7.19
CA PHE A 149 -13.16 6.46 6.24
C PHE A 149 -12.27 5.40 6.89
N ILE A 150 -12.86 4.55 7.70
CA ILE A 150 -12.19 3.46 8.40
C ILE A 150 -12.76 2.15 7.88
N LEU A 151 -11.95 1.43 7.11
CA LEU A 151 -12.37 0.16 6.51
C LEU A 151 -12.66 -0.89 7.56
N LYS A 152 -13.66 -1.72 7.30
CA LYS A 152 -14.13 -2.83 8.14
C LYS A 152 -14.83 -2.43 9.44
N THR A 153 -14.61 -1.23 9.95
CA THR A 153 -15.25 -0.74 11.17
C THR A 153 -16.43 0.18 10.87
N VAL A 154 -16.18 1.20 10.07
CA VAL A 154 -17.20 2.19 9.65
C VAL A 154 -17.63 1.94 8.23
N ILE A 155 -16.68 1.75 7.33
CA ILE A 155 -16.93 1.46 5.92
C ILE A 155 -17.00 -0.07 5.76
N LEU A 156 -18.19 -0.58 5.53
CA LEU A 156 -18.43 -2.03 5.45
C LEU A 156 -18.25 -2.56 4.03
N GLU A 157 -18.68 -1.81 3.04
CA GLU A 157 -18.58 -2.20 1.64
C GLU A 157 -18.57 -0.97 0.75
N VAL A 158 -17.80 -1.02 -0.32
CA VAL A 158 -17.80 0.00 -1.38
C VAL A 158 -18.07 -0.68 -2.70
N THR A 159 -19.10 -0.25 -3.38
CA THR A 159 -19.45 -0.71 -4.73
C THR A 159 -19.17 0.42 -5.73
N ASP A 160 -19.45 0.19 -7.00
CA ASP A 160 -19.32 1.22 -8.04
C ASP A 160 -20.34 2.35 -7.91
N LYS A 161 -21.38 2.19 -7.10
CA LYS A 161 -22.46 3.16 -6.92
C LYS A 161 -22.72 3.57 -5.48
N HIS A 162 -22.34 2.73 -4.52
CA HIS A 162 -22.73 2.92 -3.12
C HIS A 162 -21.56 2.69 -2.17
N ILE A 163 -21.62 3.36 -1.03
CA ILE A 163 -20.79 3.07 0.14
C ILE A 163 -21.72 2.66 1.27
N TYR A 164 -21.55 1.45 1.77
CA TYR A 164 -22.34 0.94 2.91
C TYR A 164 -21.55 1.16 4.19
N VAL A 165 -22.19 1.79 5.18
CA VAL A 165 -21.55 2.19 6.41
C VAL A 165 -22.27 1.63 7.64
N ASP A 166 -21.52 1.47 8.72
CA ASP A 166 -22.05 1.28 10.07
C ASP A 166 -21.97 2.63 10.78
N TRP A 167 -23.06 3.35 10.77
CA TRP A 167 -23.14 4.72 11.29
C TRP A 167 -24.53 4.99 11.85
N GLU A 168 -24.57 5.79 12.91
CA GLU A 168 -25.81 6.30 13.49
C GLU A 168 -25.88 7.82 13.32
N VAL A 169 -27.04 8.27 12.89
CA VAL A 169 -27.32 9.69 12.71
C VAL A 169 -28.08 10.25 13.90
#